data_12f510dc90a5d7b21fd74918b7f5ce03
#
_entry.id   12f510dc90a5d7b21fd74918b7f5ce03
#
_cell.length_a   1.000
_cell.length_b   1.000
_cell.length_c   1.000
_cell.angle_alpha   90.00
_cell.angle_beta   90.00
_cell.angle_gamma   90.00
#
_symmetry.space_group_name_H-M   'P 1'
#
loop_
_entity.id
_entity.type
_entity.pdbx_description
1 polymer ?
#
loop_
_entity_poly.entity_id
_entity_poly.type
_entity_poly.pdbx_seq_one_letter_code
_entity_poly.pdbx_strand_id
1 'polypeptide(L)'
;MRNIFLFYFIFPMLCFSINNVNDILFSVDDSHVTSEEFIKVYNKNLDLITDQSQKNIDNYLQLYIDYKLKVLEAYDKKYNENESYISELNKYSAQLASNYLFDKKSQDSLLKEAYERTKKEINADHILIRIDQESIDTLDIYNRLLSYRSEFRNNKLEYLKKKYHDGKNVFVENLGYFSAFKMVYSFETKAYETDINQVSMPFRTRFGFHIVKVNDVRNSLGQVTVGHIMLLKKNNESELKINSLYDSIFNGSNFESLAKKYSDDKKTSSLGGKLKPFTSGQLNSLPFEKAAFDLEEVGQVSKPIQTKFGWHILKLYSKTELKSFKELQSSLLKKIKNNSRSSVISNSFYNKLLKKYAVSYNNDLTYFLNELKGADNNNPWVIPNNIEKDKLLVSFNNVKLNYLDFANYIVNNALNNQFIYIFP
;
A
#
# COMPACT_ATOMS: atom_id res chain seq x y z
N MET A 1 4.95 41.32 84.11
CA MET A 1 5.94 41.28 83.06
C MET A 1 6.49 39.83 82.97
N ARG A 2 6.05 39.10 82.00
CA ARG A 2 6.41 37.65 81.88
C ARG A 2 7.00 37.47 80.51
N ASN A 3 8.33 37.32 80.48
CA ASN A 3 9.07 37.05 79.25
C ASN A 3 8.81 35.59 78.82
N ILE A 4 8.25 35.40 77.62
CA ILE A 4 8.13 34.10 76.95
C ILE A 4 9.31 33.98 76.01
N PHE A 5 10.25 33.08 76.35
CA PHE A 5 11.32 32.64 75.45
C PHE A 5 10.75 31.64 74.47
N LEU A 6 10.74 31.99 73.16
CA LEU A 6 10.40 31.10 72.09
C LEU A 6 11.68 30.31 71.63
N PHE A 7 11.74 29.02 71.92
CA PHE A 7 12.80 28.17 71.48
C PHE A 7 12.49 27.74 70.03
N TYR A 8 13.24 28.24 69.06
CA TYR A 8 13.24 27.72 67.67
C TYR A 8 14.04 26.44 67.64
N PHE A 9 13.33 25.31 67.47
CA PHE A 9 13.93 24.02 67.17
C PHE A 9 14.27 23.96 65.67
N ILE A 10 15.53 24.24 65.30
CA ILE A 10 16.04 24.01 63.98
C ILE A 10 16.28 22.50 63.85
N PHE A 11 15.37 21.82 63.14
CA PHE A 11 15.56 20.42 62.75
C PHE A 11 16.50 20.43 61.53
N PRO A 12 17.68 19.83 61.58
CA PRO A 12 18.50 19.70 60.39
C PRO A 12 17.79 18.71 59.47
N MET A 13 17.28 19.22 58.34
CA MET A 13 16.78 18.40 57.27
C MET A 13 18.00 17.73 56.62
N LEU A 14 18.31 16.50 57.03
CA LEU A 14 19.24 15.62 56.36
C LEU A 14 18.63 15.31 54.99
N CYS A 15 19.03 16.06 53.97
CA CYS A 15 18.90 15.63 52.59
C CYS A 15 19.73 14.38 52.40
N PHE A 16 19.09 13.23 52.50
CA PHE A 16 19.64 12.02 51.87
C PHE A 16 19.60 12.28 50.37
N SER A 17 20.73 12.72 49.79
CA SER A 17 20.96 12.51 48.39
C SER A 17 20.98 11.00 48.17
N ILE A 18 19.88 10.50 47.61
CA ILE A 18 19.90 9.16 47.02
C ILE A 18 20.84 9.31 45.84
N ASN A 19 22.10 9.03 46.07
CA ASN A 19 23.02 8.66 45.01
C ASN A 19 22.46 7.39 44.42
N ASN A 20 21.81 7.48 43.26
CA ASN A 20 21.58 6.36 42.38
C ASN A 20 22.96 5.91 41.87
N VAL A 21 23.69 5.23 42.71
CA VAL A 21 24.77 4.35 42.27
C VAL A 21 24.00 3.22 41.58
N ASN A 22 24.02 3.19 40.26
CA ASN A 22 23.58 2.06 39.50
C ASN A 22 24.39 0.86 40.03
N ASP A 23 23.76 0.01 40.83
CA ASP A 23 24.42 -1.14 41.43
C ASP A 23 24.96 -2.03 40.31
N ILE A 24 26.27 -2.08 40.17
CA ILE A 24 26.96 -2.97 39.25
C ILE A 24 26.67 -4.39 39.70
N LEU A 25 25.97 -5.17 38.88
CA LEU A 25 25.65 -6.56 39.15
C LEU A 25 26.87 -7.46 38.90
N PHE A 26 27.55 -7.22 37.78
CA PHE A 26 28.83 -7.86 37.43
C PHE A 26 29.58 -7.03 36.41
N SER A 27 30.86 -7.35 36.23
CA SER A 27 31.71 -6.73 35.23
C SER A 27 32.37 -7.80 34.37
N VAL A 28 32.49 -7.52 33.08
CA VAL A 28 33.27 -8.33 32.16
C VAL A 28 34.27 -7.36 31.52
N ASP A 29 35.53 -7.52 31.87
CA ASP A 29 36.58 -6.56 31.55
C ASP A 29 36.18 -5.14 31.98
N ASP A 30 36.34 -4.12 31.12
CA ASP A 30 35.95 -2.74 31.41
C ASP A 30 34.44 -2.47 31.28
N SER A 31 33.64 -3.47 30.86
CA SER A 31 32.20 -3.35 30.70
C SER A 31 31.45 -3.71 31.99
N HIS A 32 30.71 -2.74 32.53
CA HIS A 32 29.91 -2.92 33.74
C HIS A 32 28.43 -3.14 33.36
N VAL A 33 27.80 -4.17 33.95
CA VAL A 33 26.39 -4.47 33.82
C VAL A 33 25.67 -4.15 35.12
N THR A 34 24.65 -3.31 35.03
CA THR A 34 23.85 -2.94 36.20
C THR A 34 22.70 -3.93 36.43
N SER A 35 22.21 -3.98 37.67
CA SER A 35 21.01 -4.76 38.01
C SER A 35 19.80 -4.32 37.19
N GLU A 36 19.64 -3.05 36.90
CA GLU A 36 18.56 -2.51 36.07
C GLU A 36 18.65 -3.05 34.62
N GLU A 37 19.85 -3.01 34.02
CA GLU A 37 20.06 -3.56 32.67
C GLU A 37 19.70 -5.04 32.61
N PHE A 38 20.17 -5.82 33.56
CA PHE A 38 19.89 -7.25 33.63
C PHE A 38 18.40 -7.54 33.75
N ILE A 39 17.70 -6.89 34.71
CA ILE A 39 16.26 -7.11 34.93
C ILE A 39 15.46 -6.72 33.70
N LYS A 40 15.85 -5.63 33.00
CA LYS A 40 15.19 -5.22 31.76
C LYS A 40 15.32 -6.28 30.65
N VAL A 41 16.52 -6.88 30.51
CA VAL A 41 16.74 -7.94 29.52
C VAL A 41 16.02 -9.22 29.91
N TYR A 42 16.09 -9.61 31.18
CA TYR A 42 15.39 -10.77 31.72
C TYR A 42 13.88 -10.68 31.45
N ASN A 43 13.23 -9.59 31.85
CA ASN A 43 11.78 -9.39 31.68
C ASN A 43 11.38 -9.37 30.20
N LYS A 44 12.22 -8.76 29.32
CA LYS A 44 11.97 -8.73 27.88
C LYS A 44 11.94 -10.12 27.25
N ASN A 45 12.78 -11.03 27.75
CA ASN A 45 12.96 -12.35 27.15
C ASN A 45 12.15 -13.45 27.88
N LEU A 46 11.55 -13.15 29.02
CA LEU A 46 10.86 -14.13 29.88
C LEU A 46 9.80 -14.95 29.14
N ASP A 47 9.03 -14.31 28.24
CA ASP A 47 7.99 -14.96 27.42
C ASP A 47 8.56 -15.81 26.28
N LEU A 48 9.81 -15.59 25.89
CA LEU A 48 10.50 -16.30 24.81
C LEU A 48 11.22 -17.56 25.32
N ILE A 49 11.43 -17.66 26.64
CA ILE A 49 12.13 -18.79 27.26
C ILE A 49 11.19 -19.98 27.31
N THR A 50 11.52 -21.03 26.56
CA THR A 50 10.75 -22.30 26.53
C THR A 50 11.14 -23.25 27.63
N ASP A 51 12.40 -23.26 28.06
CA ASP A 51 12.92 -24.11 29.16
C ASP A 51 12.63 -23.43 30.49
N GLN A 52 11.77 -24.07 31.32
CA GLN A 52 11.38 -23.54 32.64
C GLN A 52 12.56 -23.38 33.61
N SER A 53 13.62 -24.20 33.48
CA SER A 53 14.83 -24.05 34.31
C SER A 53 15.55 -22.76 34.07
N GLN A 54 15.50 -22.24 32.84
CA GLN A 54 16.10 -20.97 32.44
C GLN A 54 15.26 -19.74 32.84
N LYS A 55 14.04 -19.94 33.32
CA LYS A 55 13.22 -18.89 33.95
C LYS A 55 13.65 -18.57 35.38
N ASN A 56 14.46 -19.44 36.00
CA ASN A 56 15.09 -19.10 37.26
C ASN A 56 16.09 -17.96 37.03
N ILE A 57 16.04 -16.93 37.90
CA ILE A 57 16.82 -15.72 37.72
C ILE A 57 18.33 -15.97 37.77
N ASP A 58 18.76 -16.87 38.62
CA ASP A 58 20.18 -17.23 38.79
C ASP A 58 20.71 -17.97 37.55
N ASN A 59 19.94 -18.91 37.04
CA ASN A 59 20.29 -19.62 35.80
C ASN A 59 20.30 -18.67 34.60
N TYR A 60 19.36 -17.74 34.54
CA TYR A 60 19.33 -16.72 33.48
C TYR A 60 20.50 -15.73 33.59
N LEU A 61 20.91 -15.38 34.81
CA LEU A 61 22.10 -14.53 35.04
C LEU A 61 23.35 -15.20 34.48
N GLN A 62 23.54 -16.51 34.72
CA GLN A 62 24.68 -17.21 34.15
C GLN A 62 24.66 -17.20 32.62
N LEU A 63 23.49 -17.45 32.01
CA LEU A 63 23.33 -17.35 30.54
C LEU A 63 23.66 -15.94 30.02
N TYR A 64 23.30 -14.92 30.79
CA TYR A 64 23.55 -13.54 30.41
C TYR A 64 25.05 -13.18 30.53
N ILE A 65 25.76 -13.70 31.54
CA ILE A 65 27.21 -13.59 31.67
C ILE A 65 27.89 -14.28 30.47
N ASP A 66 27.50 -15.50 30.15
CA ASP A 66 28.05 -16.24 29.01
C ASP A 66 27.80 -15.52 27.68
N TYR A 67 26.63 -14.88 27.51
CA TYR A 67 26.34 -14.04 26.37
C TYR A 67 27.29 -12.83 26.31
N LYS A 68 27.49 -12.11 27.41
CA LYS A 68 28.40 -10.93 27.46
C LYS A 68 29.83 -11.33 27.13
N LEU A 69 30.31 -12.47 27.63
CA LEU A 69 31.65 -13.00 27.29
C LEU A 69 31.80 -13.30 25.80
N LYS A 70 30.79 -13.93 25.18
CA LYS A 70 30.78 -14.20 23.74
C LYS A 70 30.78 -12.93 22.90
N VAL A 71 30.06 -11.89 23.36
CA VAL A 71 30.00 -10.59 22.68
C VAL A 71 31.37 -9.92 22.77
N LEU A 72 32.03 -9.94 23.94
CA LEU A 72 33.37 -9.38 24.10
C LEU A 72 34.39 -10.08 23.18
N GLU A 73 34.44 -11.41 23.17
CA GLU A 73 35.31 -12.21 22.29
C GLU A 73 35.04 -11.90 20.81
N ALA A 74 33.78 -11.64 20.43
CA ALA A 74 33.44 -11.28 19.06
C ALA A 74 33.97 -9.91 18.66
N TYR A 75 34.01 -8.94 19.58
CA TYR A 75 34.62 -7.64 19.38
C TYR A 75 36.16 -7.74 19.30
N ASP A 76 36.78 -8.52 20.18
CA ASP A 76 38.25 -8.75 20.18
C ASP A 76 38.69 -9.38 18.85
N LYS A 77 37.87 -10.30 18.30
CA LYS A 77 38.11 -10.89 16.98
C LYS A 77 37.62 -10.03 15.81
N LYS A 78 37.14 -8.83 16.06
CA LYS A 78 36.66 -7.87 15.07
C LYS A 78 35.56 -8.40 14.14
N TYR A 79 34.73 -9.33 14.63
CA TYR A 79 33.61 -9.86 13.84
C TYR A 79 32.54 -8.78 13.53
N ASN A 80 32.45 -7.75 14.37
CA ASN A 80 31.63 -6.56 14.11
C ASN A 80 32.12 -5.70 12.92
N GLU A 81 33.35 -5.87 12.46
CA GLU A 81 33.94 -5.20 11.28
C GLU A 81 33.73 -6.02 9.98
N ASN A 82 33.19 -7.23 10.08
CA ASN A 82 32.92 -8.09 8.93
C ASN A 82 31.84 -7.48 8.04
N GLU A 83 32.07 -7.40 6.73
CA GLU A 83 31.15 -6.79 5.76
C GLU A 83 29.75 -7.43 5.78
N SER A 84 29.67 -8.75 5.93
CA SER A 84 28.39 -9.45 6.00
C SER A 84 27.61 -9.06 7.25
N TYR A 85 28.26 -8.94 8.41
CA TYR A 85 27.65 -8.49 9.66
C TYR A 85 27.15 -7.04 9.55
N ILE A 86 27.99 -6.14 9.01
CA ILE A 86 27.61 -4.73 8.82
C ILE A 86 26.42 -4.62 7.87
N SER A 87 26.43 -5.37 6.77
CA SER A 87 25.31 -5.40 5.81
C SER A 87 24.02 -5.87 6.47
N GLU A 88 24.08 -6.93 7.25
CA GLU A 88 22.92 -7.49 7.96
C GLU A 88 22.41 -6.55 9.05
N LEU A 89 23.30 -5.96 9.85
CA LEU A 89 22.97 -4.97 10.87
C LEU A 89 22.27 -3.74 10.25
N ASN A 90 22.79 -3.23 9.15
CA ASN A 90 22.21 -2.11 8.43
C ASN A 90 20.82 -2.45 7.89
N LYS A 91 20.64 -3.66 7.35
CA LYS A 91 19.34 -4.16 6.87
C LYS A 91 18.31 -4.24 8.00
N TYR A 92 18.67 -4.82 9.15
CA TYR A 92 17.76 -4.90 10.31
C TYR A 92 17.48 -3.52 10.90
N SER A 93 18.49 -2.66 11.01
CA SER A 93 18.32 -1.29 11.49
C SER A 93 17.37 -0.49 10.61
N ALA A 94 17.53 -0.57 9.28
CA ALA A 94 16.63 0.05 8.31
C ALA A 94 15.21 -0.50 8.42
N GLN A 95 15.06 -1.81 8.60
CA GLN A 95 13.76 -2.46 8.77
C GLN A 95 13.03 -1.98 10.05
N LEU A 96 13.75 -1.88 11.17
CA LEU A 96 13.20 -1.35 12.43
C LEU A 96 12.85 0.13 12.29
N ALA A 97 13.76 0.93 11.72
CA ALA A 97 13.56 2.36 11.50
C ALA A 97 12.35 2.65 10.59
N SER A 98 12.08 1.79 9.61
CA SER A 98 10.96 1.95 8.67
C SER A 98 9.61 2.13 9.34
N ASN A 99 9.42 1.54 10.55
CA ASN A 99 8.20 1.68 11.33
C ASN A 99 8.03 3.08 11.95
N TYR A 100 9.09 3.89 12.00
CA TYR A 100 9.10 5.25 12.56
C TYR A 100 9.29 6.32 11.48
N LEU A 101 9.79 5.93 10.30
CA LEU A 101 10.08 6.83 9.18
C LEU A 101 8.86 7.02 8.28
N PHE A 102 7.72 7.39 8.86
CA PHE A 102 6.51 7.73 8.10
C PHE A 102 5.66 8.77 8.84
N ASP A 103 4.80 9.46 8.10
CA ASP A 103 3.85 10.40 8.67
C ASP A 103 2.58 9.69 9.16
N LYS A 104 2.55 9.38 10.47
CA LYS A 104 1.39 8.72 11.10
C LYS A 104 0.09 9.50 10.88
N LYS A 105 0.11 10.84 10.97
CA LYS A 105 -1.09 11.66 10.78
C LYS A 105 -1.65 11.50 9.37
N SER A 106 -0.80 11.53 8.35
CA SER A 106 -1.22 11.30 6.96
C SER A 106 -1.71 9.87 6.76
N GLN A 107 -1.06 8.87 7.36
CA GLN A 107 -1.52 7.48 7.30
C GLN A 107 -2.91 7.31 7.92
N ASP A 108 -3.14 7.86 9.11
CA ASP A 108 -4.43 7.76 9.81
C ASP A 108 -5.55 8.48 9.03
N SER A 109 -5.23 9.63 8.41
CA SER A 109 -6.15 10.35 7.52
C SER A 109 -6.54 9.53 6.30
N LEU A 110 -5.55 8.96 5.59
CA LEU A 110 -5.79 8.10 4.43
C LEU A 110 -6.53 6.81 4.79
N LEU A 111 -6.30 6.28 5.98
CA LEU A 111 -7.00 5.10 6.46
C LEU A 111 -8.50 5.38 6.66
N LYS A 112 -8.83 6.51 7.30
CA LYS A 112 -10.22 6.96 7.46
C LYS A 112 -10.88 7.23 6.12
N GLU A 113 -10.20 7.98 5.24
CA GLU A 113 -10.67 8.26 3.89
C GLU A 113 -10.96 6.97 3.11
N ALA A 114 -10.03 6.01 3.12
CA ALA A 114 -10.19 4.73 2.44
C ALA A 114 -11.42 3.96 2.97
N TYR A 115 -11.65 3.97 4.26
CA TYR A 115 -12.85 3.36 4.86
C TYR A 115 -14.13 4.06 4.41
N GLU A 116 -14.19 5.40 4.49
CA GLU A 116 -15.37 6.16 4.05
C GLU A 116 -15.66 5.93 2.55
N ARG A 117 -14.62 5.90 1.71
CA ARG A 117 -14.78 5.54 0.29
C ARG A 117 -15.21 4.08 0.09
N THR A 118 -14.82 3.16 0.97
CA THR A 118 -15.26 1.75 0.90
C THR A 118 -16.76 1.60 1.20
N LYS A 119 -17.36 2.53 1.97
CA LYS A 119 -18.80 2.56 2.25
C LYS A 119 -19.65 2.99 1.06
N LYS A 120 -19.04 3.57 0.04
CA LYS A 120 -19.71 4.09 -1.14
C LYS A 120 -19.18 3.43 -2.40
N GLU A 121 -20.05 3.21 -3.35
CA GLU A 121 -19.73 2.75 -4.69
C GLU A 121 -20.14 3.83 -5.70
N ILE A 122 -19.23 4.20 -6.58
CA ILE A 122 -19.43 5.20 -7.62
C ILE A 122 -19.58 4.50 -8.95
N ASN A 123 -20.67 4.81 -9.67
CA ASN A 123 -20.83 4.47 -11.08
C ASN A 123 -20.32 5.65 -11.92
N ALA A 124 -19.37 5.39 -12.79
CA ALA A 124 -18.77 6.44 -13.59
C ALA A 124 -18.46 6.01 -15.03
N ASP A 125 -18.52 6.99 -15.91
CA ASP A 125 -17.97 6.94 -17.26
C ASP A 125 -16.68 7.74 -17.31
N HIS A 126 -15.75 7.36 -18.16
CA HIS A 126 -14.55 8.15 -18.36
C HIS A 126 -14.11 8.26 -19.81
N ILE A 127 -13.32 9.29 -20.07
CA ILE A 127 -12.52 9.43 -21.29
C ILE A 127 -11.06 9.52 -20.87
N LEU A 128 -10.23 8.63 -21.41
CA LEU A 128 -8.79 8.61 -21.25
C LEU A 128 -8.13 8.94 -22.59
N ILE A 129 -7.20 9.89 -22.60
CA ILE A 129 -6.19 10.01 -23.65
C ILE A 129 -4.89 9.46 -23.08
N ARG A 130 -4.45 8.32 -23.63
CA ARG A 130 -3.21 7.66 -23.23
C ARG A 130 -2.01 8.49 -23.64
N ILE A 131 -1.06 8.63 -22.76
CA ILE A 131 0.26 9.23 -23.02
C ILE A 131 1.32 8.49 -22.26
N ASP A 132 2.55 8.56 -22.74
CA ASP A 132 3.69 8.04 -21.99
C ASP A 132 3.93 8.86 -20.73
N GLN A 133 4.40 8.18 -19.69
CA GLN A 133 4.57 8.78 -18.36
C GLN A 133 5.58 9.93 -18.38
N GLU A 134 6.56 9.86 -19.30
CA GLU A 134 7.64 10.82 -19.46
C GLU A 134 7.29 12.04 -20.35
N SER A 135 6.09 12.08 -20.91
CA SER A 135 5.67 13.20 -21.76
C SER A 135 5.59 14.49 -20.95
N ILE A 136 6.37 15.50 -21.34
CA ILE A 136 6.49 16.80 -20.67
C ILE A 136 5.49 17.80 -21.23
N ASP A 137 5.37 17.88 -22.56
CA ASP A 137 4.40 18.77 -23.22
C ASP A 137 3.05 18.08 -23.36
N THR A 138 2.12 18.45 -22.50
CA THR A 138 0.79 17.82 -22.40
C THR A 138 -0.34 18.85 -22.52
N LEU A 139 -0.03 20.10 -22.88
CA LEU A 139 -1.01 21.17 -22.96
C LEU A 139 -2.08 20.89 -24.01
N ASP A 140 -1.68 20.39 -25.17
CA ASP A 140 -2.61 20.01 -26.24
C ASP A 140 -3.59 18.94 -25.80
N ILE A 141 -3.10 17.94 -25.08
CA ILE A 141 -3.92 16.82 -24.56
C ILE A 141 -4.92 17.35 -23.54
N TYR A 142 -4.47 18.21 -22.63
CA TYR A 142 -5.33 18.87 -21.67
C TYR A 142 -6.44 19.67 -22.36
N ASN A 143 -6.10 20.49 -23.36
CA ASN A 143 -7.04 21.31 -24.12
C ASN A 143 -8.04 20.47 -24.94
N ARG A 144 -7.59 19.35 -25.52
CA ARG A 144 -8.46 18.37 -26.17
C ARG A 144 -9.48 17.78 -25.19
N LEU A 145 -9.06 17.40 -24.00
CA LEU A 145 -9.98 16.89 -22.98
C LEU A 145 -10.94 17.97 -22.47
N LEU A 146 -10.56 19.23 -22.41
CA LEU A 146 -11.49 20.33 -22.13
C LEU A 146 -12.60 20.42 -23.17
N SER A 147 -12.26 20.26 -24.46
CA SER A 147 -13.25 20.16 -25.54
C SER A 147 -14.17 18.95 -25.37
N TYR A 148 -13.60 17.77 -25.14
CA TYR A 148 -14.37 16.55 -24.90
C TYR A 148 -15.27 16.67 -23.67
N ARG A 149 -14.81 17.35 -22.61
CA ARG A 149 -15.58 17.62 -21.39
C ARG A 149 -16.87 18.41 -21.68
N SER A 150 -16.82 19.41 -22.53
CA SER A 150 -17.99 20.21 -22.86
C SER A 150 -19.04 19.38 -23.60
N GLU A 151 -18.62 18.48 -24.49
CA GLU A 151 -19.53 17.55 -25.15
C GLU A 151 -20.05 16.47 -24.19
N PHE A 152 -19.21 15.96 -23.27
CA PHE A 152 -19.58 14.91 -22.33
C PHE A 152 -20.67 15.33 -21.34
N ARG A 153 -20.78 16.62 -21.07
CA ARG A 153 -21.86 17.18 -20.25
C ARG A 153 -23.24 16.98 -20.88
N ASN A 154 -23.32 17.09 -22.19
CA ASN A 154 -24.56 17.19 -22.95
C ASN A 154 -24.92 15.93 -23.74
N ASN A 155 -24.01 14.99 -23.88
CA ASN A 155 -24.18 13.81 -24.71
C ASN A 155 -24.08 12.52 -23.90
N LYS A 156 -24.74 11.46 -24.40
CA LYS A 156 -24.62 10.11 -23.85
C LYS A 156 -23.26 9.52 -24.19
N LEU A 157 -22.78 8.60 -23.34
CA LEU A 157 -21.49 7.92 -23.50
C LEU A 157 -21.35 7.25 -24.88
N GLU A 158 -22.39 6.61 -25.39
CA GLU A 158 -22.39 5.91 -26.69
C GLU A 158 -22.09 6.83 -27.87
N TYR A 159 -22.58 8.08 -27.84
CA TYR A 159 -22.25 9.08 -28.86
C TYR A 159 -20.75 9.42 -28.81
N LEU A 160 -20.22 9.67 -27.64
CA LEU A 160 -18.79 9.99 -27.44
C LEU A 160 -17.88 8.82 -27.79
N LYS A 161 -18.35 7.61 -27.45
CA LYS A 161 -17.64 6.37 -27.77
C LYS A 161 -17.54 6.19 -29.29
N LYS A 162 -18.61 6.37 -30.00
CA LYS A 162 -18.63 6.31 -31.47
C LYS A 162 -17.72 7.39 -32.10
N LYS A 163 -17.65 8.59 -31.48
CA LYS A 163 -16.92 9.74 -32.02
C LYS A 163 -15.42 9.68 -31.70
N TYR A 164 -15.01 9.25 -30.52
CA TYR A 164 -13.66 9.44 -29.97
C TYR A 164 -12.91 8.16 -29.64
N HIS A 165 -13.61 7.04 -29.34
CA HIS A 165 -12.94 5.82 -28.94
C HIS A 165 -12.24 5.14 -30.12
N ASP A 166 -10.90 5.12 -30.09
CA ASP A 166 -10.09 4.46 -31.13
C ASP A 166 -9.49 3.11 -30.65
N GLY A 167 -9.65 2.79 -29.36
CA GLY A 167 -9.14 1.56 -28.73
C GLY A 167 -7.61 1.49 -28.62
N LYS A 168 -6.90 2.57 -28.99
CA LYS A 168 -5.44 2.64 -28.98
C LYS A 168 -4.93 3.80 -28.11
N ASN A 169 -5.34 5.02 -28.43
CA ASN A 169 -4.91 6.24 -27.74
C ASN A 169 -6.03 6.86 -26.92
N VAL A 170 -7.27 6.76 -27.41
CA VAL A 170 -8.45 7.35 -26.76
C VAL A 170 -9.42 6.25 -26.37
N PHE A 171 -9.72 6.19 -25.08
CA PHE A 171 -10.65 5.23 -24.49
C PHE A 171 -11.85 5.97 -23.92
N VAL A 172 -13.05 5.56 -24.33
CA VAL A 172 -14.34 6.06 -23.82
C VAL A 172 -15.10 4.85 -23.28
N GLU A 173 -15.26 4.76 -21.97
CA GLU A 173 -15.70 3.54 -21.33
C GLU A 173 -16.61 3.83 -20.12
N ASN A 174 -17.59 2.94 -19.90
CA ASN A 174 -18.31 2.85 -18.65
C ASN A 174 -17.53 1.94 -17.71
N LEU A 175 -17.25 2.42 -16.51
CA LEU A 175 -16.48 1.67 -15.49
C LEU A 175 -17.38 0.85 -14.56
N GLY A 176 -18.71 1.05 -14.65
CA GLY A 176 -19.65 0.49 -13.70
C GLY A 176 -19.45 1.04 -12.30
N TYR A 177 -19.95 0.30 -11.30
CA TYR A 177 -19.74 0.65 -9.90
C TYR A 177 -18.40 0.16 -9.39
N PHE A 178 -17.67 1.05 -8.73
CA PHE A 178 -16.41 0.74 -8.05
C PHE A 178 -16.31 1.49 -6.72
N SER A 179 -15.50 0.96 -5.81
CA SER A 179 -15.20 1.56 -4.51
C SER A 179 -13.68 1.81 -4.36
N ALA A 180 -13.22 2.14 -3.15
CA ALA A 180 -11.82 2.35 -2.86
C ALA A 180 -10.92 1.18 -3.32
N PHE A 181 -9.71 1.49 -3.77
CA PHE A 181 -8.67 0.57 -4.25
C PHE A 181 -8.95 -0.17 -5.57
N LYS A 182 -10.00 0.19 -6.29
CA LYS A 182 -10.29 -0.40 -7.60
C LYS A 182 -9.63 0.37 -8.74
N MET A 183 -9.41 1.66 -8.54
CA MET A 183 -8.72 2.55 -9.47
C MET A 183 -7.42 3.05 -8.87
N VAL A 184 -6.53 3.64 -9.67
CA VAL A 184 -5.37 4.37 -9.14
C VAL A 184 -5.84 5.53 -8.30
N TYR A 185 -5.11 5.86 -7.24
CA TYR A 185 -5.57 6.79 -6.21
C TYR A 185 -5.96 8.17 -6.75
N SER A 186 -5.17 8.71 -7.70
CA SER A 186 -5.49 9.99 -8.35
C SER A 186 -6.81 9.97 -9.13
N PHE A 187 -7.12 8.86 -9.83
CA PHE A 187 -8.41 8.68 -10.51
C PHE A 187 -9.54 8.54 -9.51
N GLU A 188 -9.37 7.67 -8.52
CA GLU A 188 -10.34 7.45 -7.46
C GLU A 188 -10.69 8.76 -6.75
N THR A 189 -9.68 9.56 -6.38
CA THR A 189 -9.89 10.85 -5.72
C THR A 189 -10.74 11.78 -6.58
N LYS A 190 -10.45 11.91 -7.87
CA LYS A 190 -11.25 12.73 -8.76
C LYS A 190 -12.68 12.23 -8.94
N ALA A 191 -12.89 10.91 -8.96
CA ALA A 191 -14.23 10.37 -9.01
C ALA A 191 -15.04 10.68 -7.74
N TYR A 192 -14.43 10.55 -6.55
CA TYR A 192 -15.11 10.87 -5.28
C TYR A 192 -15.29 12.36 -5.02
N GLU A 193 -14.50 13.24 -5.66
CA GLU A 193 -14.64 14.70 -5.61
C GLU A 193 -15.63 15.26 -6.65
N THR A 194 -16.09 14.44 -7.59
CA THR A 194 -16.98 14.88 -8.67
C THR A 194 -18.43 14.59 -8.28
N ASP A 195 -19.28 15.60 -8.32
CA ASP A 195 -20.69 15.46 -8.02
C ASP A 195 -21.43 14.60 -9.06
N ILE A 196 -22.56 14.01 -8.64
CA ILE A 196 -23.41 13.21 -9.53
C ILE A 196 -23.84 14.07 -10.75
N ASN A 197 -23.79 13.47 -11.92
CA ASN A 197 -24.04 14.08 -13.23
C ASN A 197 -23.05 15.18 -13.65
N GLN A 198 -22.00 15.43 -12.88
CA GLN A 198 -20.93 16.35 -13.27
C GLN A 198 -19.77 15.62 -13.96
N VAL A 199 -19.01 16.39 -14.76
CA VAL A 199 -17.79 15.94 -15.41
C VAL A 199 -16.61 16.68 -14.80
N SER A 200 -15.60 15.93 -14.32
CA SER A 200 -14.41 16.49 -13.71
C SER A 200 -13.62 17.39 -14.68
N MET A 201 -12.74 18.24 -14.14
CA MET A 201 -11.65 18.82 -14.95
C MET A 201 -10.69 17.73 -15.40
N PRO A 202 -9.94 17.93 -16.50
CA PRO A 202 -8.89 17.00 -16.88
C PRO A 202 -7.85 16.82 -15.78
N PHE A 203 -7.44 15.58 -15.53
CA PHE A 203 -6.43 15.23 -14.54
C PHE A 203 -5.53 14.11 -15.04
N ARG A 204 -4.31 14.08 -14.56
CA ARG A 204 -3.28 13.12 -14.97
C ARG A 204 -3.22 11.90 -14.05
N THR A 205 -3.01 10.73 -14.64
CA THR A 205 -2.57 9.51 -13.97
C THR A 205 -1.36 8.93 -14.69
N ARG A 206 -0.80 7.83 -14.21
CA ARG A 206 0.27 7.11 -14.93
C ARG A 206 -0.15 6.56 -16.31
N PHE A 207 -1.45 6.50 -16.60
CA PHE A 207 -1.96 5.99 -17.88
C PHE A 207 -2.20 7.10 -18.91
N GLY A 208 -2.22 8.35 -18.49
CA GLY A 208 -2.53 9.49 -19.34
C GLY A 208 -3.42 10.51 -18.65
N PHE A 209 -4.10 11.31 -19.45
CA PHE A 209 -5.08 12.29 -18.98
C PHE A 209 -6.50 11.75 -19.06
N HIS A 210 -7.28 12.07 -18.06
CA HIS A 210 -8.67 11.61 -17.90
C HIS A 210 -9.62 12.78 -17.66
N ILE A 211 -10.87 12.56 -18.02
CA ILE A 211 -12.05 13.21 -17.44
C ILE A 211 -13.00 12.10 -16.99
N VAL A 212 -13.68 12.29 -15.88
CA VAL A 212 -14.64 11.33 -15.30
C VAL A 212 -15.99 12.00 -15.13
N LYS A 213 -17.07 11.31 -15.50
CA LYS A 213 -18.47 11.68 -15.23
C LYS A 213 -19.03 10.70 -14.24
N VAL A 214 -19.51 11.20 -13.11
CA VAL A 214 -20.18 10.36 -12.10
C VAL A 214 -21.66 10.27 -12.46
N ASN A 215 -22.14 9.05 -12.67
CA ASN A 215 -23.53 8.80 -13.05
C ASN A 215 -24.39 8.54 -11.82
N ASP A 216 -23.86 7.85 -10.81
CA ASP A 216 -24.57 7.49 -9.59
C ASP A 216 -23.61 7.20 -8.45
N VAL A 217 -24.11 7.35 -7.21
CA VAL A 217 -23.39 6.97 -5.98
C VAL A 217 -24.36 6.21 -5.07
N ARG A 218 -23.95 5.01 -4.65
CA ARG A 218 -24.75 4.18 -3.75
C ARG A 218 -23.95 3.70 -2.55
N ASN A 219 -24.64 3.17 -1.55
CA ASN A 219 -23.98 2.45 -0.47
C ASN A 219 -23.36 1.15 -1.00
N SER A 220 -22.26 0.74 -0.40
CA SER A 220 -21.61 -0.53 -0.75
C SER A 220 -22.57 -1.70 -0.58
N LEU A 221 -22.60 -2.57 -1.58
CA LEU A 221 -23.35 -3.83 -1.53
C LEU A 221 -22.63 -4.93 -0.73
N GLY A 222 -21.49 -4.60 -0.14
CA GLY A 222 -20.69 -5.55 0.63
C GLY A 222 -19.92 -6.54 -0.26
N GLN A 223 -19.90 -7.80 0.13
CA GLN A 223 -19.15 -8.86 -0.53
C GLN A 223 -20.05 -10.07 -0.79
N VAL A 224 -19.90 -10.65 -1.98
CA VAL A 224 -20.62 -11.87 -2.35
C VAL A 224 -19.63 -13.00 -2.66
N THR A 225 -20.06 -14.24 -2.37
CA THR A 225 -19.46 -15.47 -2.85
C THR A 225 -20.48 -16.21 -3.67
N VAL A 226 -20.19 -16.39 -4.95
CA VAL A 226 -21.06 -17.17 -5.84
C VAL A 226 -20.29 -18.35 -6.45
N GLY A 227 -21.01 -19.37 -6.87
CA GLY A 227 -20.54 -20.32 -7.85
C GLY A 227 -21.08 -19.97 -9.23
N HIS A 228 -20.42 -20.41 -10.28
CA HIS A 228 -20.93 -20.27 -11.62
C HIS A 228 -20.75 -21.52 -12.49
N ILE A 229 -21.69 -21.72 -13.42
CA ILE A 229 -21.55 -22.62 -14.55
C ILE A 229 -21.36 -21.72 -15.76
N MET A 230 -20.26 -21.88 -16.50
CA MET A 230 -19.93 -21.07 -17.67
C MET A 230 -19.88 -21.91 -18.93
N LEU A 231 -20.47 -21.42 -20.02
CA LEU A 231 -20.31 -21.93 -21.39
C LEU A 231 -19.65 -20.84 -22.24
N LEU A 232 -18.46 -21.08 -22.75
CA LEU A 232 -17.63 -20.09 -23.45
C LEU A 232 -18.23 -19.63 -24.78
N LYS A 233 -18.89 -20.54 -25.53
CA LYS A 233 -19.49 -20.20 -26.82
C LYS A 233 -20.75 -19.38 -26.63
N LYS A 234 -21.02 -18.44 -27.56
CA LYS A 234 -22.18 -17.55 -27.55
C LYS A 234 -23.13 -17.84 -28.71
N ASN A 235 -23.22 -19.09 -29.11
CA ASN A 235 -24.09 -19.56 -30.15
C ASN A 235 -25.44 -20.08 -29.58
N ASN A 236 -26.41 -20.34 -30.46
CA ASN A 236 -27.72 -20.84 -30.07
C ASN A 236 -27.65 -22.18 -29.34
N GLU A 237 -26.70 -23.05 -29.69
CA GLU A 237 -26.51 -24.35 -29.02
C GLU A 237 -26.14 -24.15 -27.54
N SER A 238 -25.22 -23.23 -27.24
CA SER A 238 -24.82 -22.92 -25.87
C SER A 238 -25.95 -22.24 -25.09
N GLU A 239 -26.77 -21.41 -25.75
CA GLU A 239 -27.94 -20.81 -25.16
C GLU A 239 -28.98 -21.85 -24.78
N LEU A 240 -29.28 -22.78 -25.68
CA LEU A 240 -30.20 -23.90 -25.39
C LEU A 240 -29.66 -24.77 -24.25
N LYS A 241 -28.37 -25.06 -24.29
CA LYS A 241 -27.72 -25.89 -23.26
C LYS A 241 -27.71 -25.21 -21.89
N ILE A 242 -27.40 -23.91 -21.79
CA ILE A 242 -27.39 -23.22 -20.50
C ILE A 242 -28.82 -23.14 -19.91
N ASN A 243 -29.83 -22.93 -20.74
CA ASN A 243 -31.23 -22.95 -20.30
C ASN A 243 -31.65 -24.35 -19.82
N SER A 244 -31.29 -25.42 -20.54
CA SER A 244 -31.52 -26.80 -20.09
C SER A 244 -30.82 -27.12 -18.75
N LEU A 245 -29.62 -26.60 -18.51
CA LEU A 245 -28.91 -26.75 -17.23
C LEU A 245 -29.64 -25.98 -16.12
N TYR A 246 -30.15 -24.78 -16.41
CA TYR A 246 -30.95 -24.00 -15.47
C TYR A 246 -32.22 -24.75 -15.08
N ASP A 247 -32.97 -25.30 -16.07
CA ASP A 247 -34.19 -26.08 -15.83
C ASP A 247 -33.87 -27.34 -14.99
N SER A 248 -32.75 -27.99 -15.26
CA SER A 248 -32.31 -29.14 -14.48
C SER A 248 -32.06 -28.78 -13.01
N ILE A 249 -31.41 -27.61 -12.74
CA ILE A 249 -31.18 -27.13 -11.39
C ILE A 249 -32.53 -26.80 -10.70
N PHE A 250 -33.45 -26.15 -11.42
CA PHE A 250 -34.73 -25.81 -10.90
C PHE A 250 -35.56 -27.07 -10.54
N ASN A 251 -35.37 -28.15 -11.28
CA ASN A 251 -35.98 -29.47 -11.03
C ASN A 251 -35.18 -30.34 -10.02
N GLY A 252 -34.25 -29.74 -9.25
CA GLY A 252 -33.59 -30.37 -8.13
C GLY A 252 -32.19 -30.98 -8.41
N SER A 253 -31.67 -30.81 -9.61
CA SER A 253 -30.31 -31.27 -9.89
C SER A 253 -29.27 -30.47 -9.09
N ASN A 254 -28.24 -31.12 -8.60
CA ASN A 254 -27.19 -30.47 -7.81
C ASN A 254 -26.32 -29.55 -8.68
N PHE A 255 -26.29 -28.27 -8.34
CA PHE A 255 -25.54 -27.23 -9.06
C PHE A 255 -24.06 -27.55 -9.19
N GLU A 256 -23.42 -27.96 -8.09
CA GLU A 256 -21.99 -28.24 -8.02
C GLU A 256 -21.60 -29.41 -8.92
N SER A 257 -22.45 -30.43 -9.01
CA SER A 257 -22.26 -31.57 -9.91
C SER A 257 -22.35 -31.17 -11.38
N LEU A 258 -23.34 -30.30 -11.70
CA LEU A 258 -23.47 -29.78 -13.07
C LEU A 258 -22.32 -28.83 -13.43
N ALA A 259 -21.83 -28.03 -12.49
CA ALA A 259 -20.65 -27.18 -12.68
C ALA A 259 -19.41 -28.02 -12.97
N LYS A 260 -19.16 -29.10 -12.20
CA LYS A 260 -18.06 -30.02 -12.44
C LYS A 260 -18.14 -30.66 -13.83
N LYS A 261 -19.32 -31.03 -14.25
CA LYS A 261 -19.53 -31.79 -15.50
C LYS A 261 -19.52 -30.90 -16.75
N TYR A 262 -20.12 -29.72 -16.67
CA TYR A 262 -20.45 -28.94 -17.87
C TYR A 262 -19.78 -27.57 -17.94
N SER A 263 -19.21 -27.04 -16.83
CA SER A 263 -18.61 -25.71 -16.86
C SER A 263 -17.29 -25.71 -17.65
N ASP A 264 -17.17 -24.74 -18.55
CA ASP A 264 -15.96 -24.47 -19.32
C ASP A 264 -14.89 -23.71 -18.51
N ASP A 265 -15.24 -23.12 -17.36
CA ASP A 265 -14.26 -22.52 -16.46
C ASP A 265 -13.51 -23.60 -15.67
N LYS A 266 -12.40 -24.08 -16.23
CA LYS A 266 -11.58 -25.14 -15.63
C LYS A 266 -10.92 -24.75 -14.30
N LYS A 267 -10.83 -23.46 -13.99
CA LYS A 267 -10.25 -22.99 -12.72
C LYS A 267 -11.19 -23.23 -11.54
N THR A 268 -12.49 -23.21 -11.77
CA THR A 268 -13.49 -23.33 -10.71
C THR A 268 -14.38 -24.57 -10.84
N SER A 269 -14.51 -25.16 -12.03
CA SER A 269 -15.40 -26.31 -12.26
C SER A 269 -15.12 -27.48 -11.29
N SER A 270 -13.86 -27.83 -11.03
CA SER A 270 -13.49 -28.89 -10.07
C SER A 270 -13.94 -28.60 -8.63
N LEU A 271 -14.09 -27.32 -8.28
CA LEU A 271 -14.58 -26.82 -7.00
C LEU A 271 -16.10 -26.58 -7.00
N GLY A 272 -16.85 -27.17 -7.95
CA GLY A 272 -18.30 -26.95 -8.11
C GLY A 272 -18.63 -25.55 -8.62
N GLY A 273 -17.73 -24.89 -9.33
CA GLY A 273 -17.91 -23.54 -9.88
C GLY A 273 -17.67 -22.40 -8.89
N LYS A 274 -17.27 -22.66 -7.64
CA LYS A 274 -17.15 -21.66 -6.59
C LYS A 274 -16.03 -20.65 -6.82
N LEU A 275 -16.37 -19.36 -6.82
CA LEU A 275 -15.43 -18.25 -6.93
C LEU A 275 -14.93 -17.81 -5.55
N LYS A 276 -13.81 -17.06 -5.54
CA LYS A 276 -13.39 -16.33 -4.35
C LYS A 276 -14.38 -15.19 -4.07
N PRO A 277 -14.58 -14.81 -2.79
CA PRO A 277 -15.40 -13.65 -2.45
C PRO A 277 -14.95 -12.37 -3.18
N PHE A 278 -15.91 -11.58 -3.68
CA PHE A 278 -15.61 -10.33 -4.38
C PHE A 278 -16.58 -9.21 -4.03
N THR A 279 -16.17 -7.97 -4.29
CA THR A 279 -16.95 -6.73 -4.12
C THR A 279 -17.18 -6.11 -5.50
N SER A 280 -18.10 -5.15 -5.61
CA SER A 280 -18.37 -4.41 -6.85
C SER A 280 -17.09 -3.83 -7.48
N GLY A 281 -17.02 -3.86 -8.80
CA GLY A 281 -15.86 -3.37 -9.60
C GLY A 281 -14.63 -4.26 -9.53
N GLN A 282 -14.75 -5.50 -9.07
CA GLN A 282 -13.64 -6.43 -8.96
C GLN A 282 -13.52 -7.37 -10.15
N LEU A 283 -14.64 -7.69 -10.77
CA LEU A 283 -14.69 -8.55 -11.95
C LEU A 283 -14.84 -7.70 -13.22
N ASN A 284 -14.18 -8.13 -14.28
CA ASN A 284 -14.25 -7.40 -15.55
C ASN A 284 -15.51 -7.80 -16.36
N SER A 285 -16.67 -7.82 -15.68
CA SER A 285 -17.96 -8.16 -16.29
C SER A 285 -19.13 -7.56 -15.48
N LEU A 286 -19.60 -6.40 -15.90
CA LEU A 286 -20.74 -5.72 -15.25
C LEU A 286 -22.01 -6.59 -15.20
N PRO A 287 -22.44 -7.32 -16.29
CA PRO A 287 -23.60 -8.17 -16.21
C PRO A 287 -23.45 -9.30 -15.19
N PHE A 288 -22.25 -9.87 -15.06
CA PHE A 288 -21.98 -10.91 -14.07
C PHE A 288 -22.09 -10.38 -12.64
N GLU A 289 -21.42 -9.25 -12.36
CA GLU A 289 -21.48 -8.63 -11.04
C GLU A 289 -22.91 -8.25 -10.67
N LYS A 290 -23.64 -7.62 -11.59
CA LYS A 290 -25.04 -7.28 -11.36
C LYS A 290 -25.86 -8.51 -10.96
N ALA A 291 -25.80 -9.58 -11.74
CA ALA A 291 -26.55 -10.81 -11.45
C ALA A 291 -26.13 -11.45 -10.11
N ALA A 292 -24.85 -11.39 -9.74
CA ALA A 292 -24.37 -11.91 -8.47
C ALA A 292 -24.90 -11.12 -7.26
N PHE A 293 -24.94 -9.78 -7.35
CA PHE A 293 -25.43 -8.92 -6.27
C PHE A 293 -26.98 -8.84 -6.21
N ASP A 294 -27.68 -9.16 -7.31
CA ASP A 294 -29.13 -9.26 -7.35
C ASP A 294 -29.66 -10.53 -6.64
N LEU A 295 -28.79 -11.53 -6.38
CA LEU A 295 -29.16 -12.69 -5.56
C LEU A 295 -29.26 -12.28 -4.08
N GLU A 296 -30.34 -12.69 -3.42
CA GLU A 296 -30.66 -12.28 -2.04
C GLU A 296 -30.45 -13.40 -1.03
N GLU A 297 -30.86 -14.63 -1.40
CA GLU A 297 -30.87 -15.78 -0.48
C GLU A 297 -29.76 -16.78 -0.79
N VAL A 298 -29.14 -17.32 0.24
CA VAL A 298 -28.13 -18.39 0.09
C VAL A 298 -28.78 -19.60 -0.56
N GLY A 299 -28.18 -20.09 -1.63
CA GLY A 299 -28.71 -21.17 -2.46
C GLY A 299 -29.50 -20.70 -3.68
N GLN A 300 -29.91 -19.43 -3.73
CA GLN A 300 -30.61 -18.86 -4.89
C GLN A 300 -29.76 -18.94 -6.14
N VAL A 301 -30.39 -19.26 -7.28
CA VAL A 301 -29.76 -19.43 -8.58
C VAL A 301 -30.27 -18.36 -9.54
N SER A 302 -29.36 -17.71 -10.27
CA SER A 302 -29.74 -16.72 -11.28
C SER A 302 -30.34 -17.38 -12.52
N LYS A 303 -31.17 -16.63 -13.25
CA LYS A 303 -31.43 -16.98 -14.65
C LYS A 303 -30.12 -16.98 -15.45
N PRO A 304 -30.07 -17.71 -16.60
CA PRO A 304 -28.94 -17.61 -17.50
C PRO A 304 -28.66 -16.16 -17.93
N ILE A 305 -27.40 -15.75 -17.86
CA ILE A 305 -26.95 -14.43 -18.28
C ILE A 305 -25.85 -14.54 -19.32
N GLN A 306 -25.84 -13.60 -20.27
CA GLN A 306 -24.78 -13.52 -21.27
C GLN A 306 -23.77 -12.42 -20.89
N THR A 307 -22.50 -12.73 -21.01
CA THR A 307 -21.38 -11.80 -20.80
C THR A 307 -20.44 -11.82 -22.01
N LYS A 308 -19.40 -10.98 -21.99
CA LYS A 308 -18.35 -11.06 -23.00
C LYS A 308 -17.59 -12.39 -23.00
N PHE A 309 -17.62 -13.16 -21.91
CA PHE A 309 -16.94 -14.43 -21.75
C PHE A 309 -17.79 -15.65 -22.15
N GLY A 310 -19.10 -15.49 -22.26
CA GLY A 310 -20.03 -16.57 -22.58
C GLY A 310 -21.33 -16.48 -21.79
N TRP A 311 -22.02 -17.62 -21.67
CA TRP A 311 -23.22 -17.80 -20.88
C TRP A 311 -22.89 -18.27 -19.47
N HIS A 312 -23.63 -17.77 -18.47
CA HIS A 312 -23.43 -18.12 -17.06
C HIS A 312 -24.74 -18.37 -16.33
N ILE A 313 -24.73 -19.29 -15.37
CA ILE A 313 -25.71 -19.42 -14.29
C ILE A 313 -24.95 -19.23 -12.99
N LEU A 314 -25.48 -18.44 -12.05
CA LEU A 314 -24.86 -18.15 -10.76
C LEU A 314 -25.65 -18.78 -9.63
N LYS A 315 -24.95 -19.23 -8.56
CA LYS A 315 -25.56 -19.66 -7.30
C LYS A 315 -24.92 -18.90 -6.15
N LEU A 316 -25.74 -18.32 -5.27
CA LEU A 316 -25.25 -17.57 -4.10
C LEU A 316 -24.84 -18.53 -2.96
N TYR A 317 -23.62 -18.37 -2.45
CA TYR A 317 -23.13 -19.07 -1.26
C TYR A 317 -23.07 -18.20 -0.02
N SER A 318 -22.72 -16.93 -0.18
CA SER A 318 -22.77 -15.95 0.92
C SER A 318 -22.85 -14.53 0.40
N LYS A 319 -23.54 -13.68 1.15
CA LYS A 319 -23.60 -12.24 0.97
C LYS A 319 -23.38 -11.60 2.33
N THR A 320 -22.40 -10.74 2.45
CA THR A 320 -22.04 -10.10 3.72
C THR A 320 -21.95 -8.60 3.53
N GLU A 321 -22.46 -7.88 4.51
CA GLU A 321 -22.33 -6.43 4.55
C GLU A 321 -20.87 -5.99 4.72
N LEU A 322 -20.64 -4.70 4.52
CA LEU A 322 -19.33 -4.12 4.77
C LEU A 322 -18.99 -4.21 6.27
N LYS A 323 -17.83 -4.76 6.57
CA LYS A 323 -17.32 -4.85 7.93
C LYS A 323 -17.02 -3.48 8.54
N SER A 324 -17.04 -3.40 9.87
CA SER A 324 -16.71 -2.19 10.62
C SER A 324 -15.28 -1.69 10.34
N PHE A 325 -15.04 -0.41 10.65
CA PHE A 325 -13.69 0.19 10.54
C PHE A 325 -12.64 -0.61 11.31
N LYS A 326 -12.97 -1.03 12.54
CA LYS A 326 -12.05 -1.79 13.41
C LYS A 326 -11.64 -3.12 12.78
N GLU A 327 -12.58 -3.84 12.18
CA GLU A 327 -12.30 -5.13 11.52
C GLU A 327 -11.51 -4.97 10.22
N LEU A 328 -11.72 -3.87 9.48
CA LEU A 328 -11.05 -3.62 8.21
C LEU A 328 -9.70 -2.92 8.36
N GLN A 329 -9.41 -2.32 9.51
CA GLN A 329 -8.26 -1.44 9.73
C GLN A 329 -6.94 -2.06 9.23
N SER A 330 -6.60 -3.27 9.68
CA SER A 330 -5.34 -3.94 9.30
C SER A 330 -5.28 -4.23 7.79
N SER A 331 -6.38 -4.67 7.19
CA SER A 331 -6.44 -4.95 5.76
C SER A 331 -6.36 -3.69 4.90
N LEU A 332 -6.99 -2.60 5.33
CA LEU A 332 -6.91 -1.29 4.67
C LEU A 332 -5.49 -0.71 4.75
N LEU A 333 -4.83 -0.80 5.92
CA LEU A 333 -3.43 -0.40 6.07
C LEU A 333 -2.51 -1.15 5.10
N LYS A 334 -2.69 -2.47 4.98
CA LYS A 334 -1.93 -3.27 4.03
C LYS A 334 -2.19 -2.83 2.57
N LYS A 335 -3.44 -2.54 2.23
CA LYS A 335 -3.80 -2.02 0.89
C LYS A 335 -3.19 -0.65 0.63
N ILE A 336 -3.21 0.27 1.62
CA ILE A 336 -2.60 1.61 1.51
C ILE A 336 -1.11 1.50 1.25
N LYS A 337 -0.38 0.64 2.00
CA LYS A 337 1.06 0.43 1.82
C LYS A 337 1.43 -0.09 0.43
N ASN A 338 0.56 -0.91 -0.18
CA ASN A 338 0.77 -1.54 -1.48
C ASN A 338 0.10 -0.78 -2.65
N ASN A 339 -0.37 0.43 -2.44
CA ASN A 339 -1.08 1.24 -3.42
C ASN A 339 -0.36 2.60 -3.58
N SER A 340 -0.68 3.34 -4.65
CA SER A 340 -0.16 4.69 -4.89
C SER A 340 -0.45 5.71 -3.77
N ARG A 341 -1.33 5.39 -2.81
CA ARG A 341 -1.51 6.17 -1.56
C ARG A 341 -0.26 6.20 -0.69
N SER A 342 0.59 5.18 -0.77
CA SER A 342 1.85 5.14 0.01
C SER A 342 2.74 6.34 -0.30
N SER A 343 2.77 6.80 -1.55
CA SER A 343 3.53 7.99 -1.95
C SER A 343 3.05 9.26 -1.24
N VAL A 344 1.77 9.39 -0.93
CA VAL A 344 1.23 10.54 -0.17
C VAL A 344 1.81 10.57 1.24
N ILE A 345 1.91 9.42 1.90
CA ILE A 345 2.50 9.29 3.24
C ILE A 345 3.99 9.63 3.20
N SER A 346 4.71 9.05 2.23
CA SER A 346 6.14 9.29 2.05
C SER A 346 6.42 10.76 1.73
N ASN A 347 5.69 11.37 0.80
CA ASN A 347 5.85 12.76 0.44
C ASN A 347 5.51 13.71 1.61
N SER A 348 4.46 13.41 2.38
CA SER A 348 4.13 14.19 3.59
C SER A 348 5.25 14.13 4.61
N PHE A 349 5.79 12.95 4.87
CA PHE A 349 6.92 12.77 5.78
C PHE A 349 8.16 13.51 5.26
N TYR A 350 8.51 13.32 3.99
CA TYR A 350 9.63 13.98 3.35
C TYR A 350 9.55 15.51 3.42
N ASN A 351 8.40 16.09 3.08
CA ASN A 351 8.16 17.52 3.18
C ASN A 351 8.31 18.06 4.61
N LYS A 352 7.94 17.28 5.63
CA LYS A 352 8.18 17.62 7.02
C LYS A 352 9.68 17.64 7.36
N LEU A 353 10.43 16.67 6.85
CA LEU A 353 11.88 16.63 7.04
C LEU A 353 12.57 17.79 6.34
N LEU A 354 12.21 18.09 5.08
CA LEU A 354 12.74 19.25 4.36
C LEU A 354 12.58 20.55 5.14
N LYS A 355 11.40 20.77 5.72
CA LYS A 355 11.12 21.94 6.55
C LYS A 355 11.88 21.92 7.88
N LYS A 356 11.90 20.74 8.55
CA LYS A 356 12.57 20.59 9.85
C LYS A 356 14.06 20.89 9.78
N TYR A 357 14.71 20.43 8.72
CA TYR A 357 16.16 20.53 8.55
C TYR A 357 16.58 21.68 7.65
N ALA A 358 15.64 22.55 7.24
CA ALA A 358 15.90 23.69 6.35
C ALA A 358 16.74 23.29 5.13
N VAL A 359 16.36 22.18 4.47
CA VAL A 359 17.12 21.64 3.35
C VAL A 359 17.10 22.65 2.20
N SER A 360 18.30 22.98 1.71
CA SER A 360 18.53 23.78 0.50
C SER A 360 19.18 22.90 -0.55
N TYR A 361 18.67 22.95 -1.79
CA TYR A 361 19.23 22.20 -2.90
C TYR A 361 19.34 23.05 -4.14
N ASN A 362 20.36 22.75 -4.95
CA ASN A 362 20.50 23.32 -6.26
C ASN A 362 19.53 22.58 -7.20
N ASN A 363 18.59 23.29 -7.80
CA ASN A 363 17.58 22.72 -8.69
C ASN A 363 18.16 22.24 -10.04
N ASP A 364 19.45 22.47 -10.30
CA ASP A 364 20.09 22.04 -11.54
C ASP A 364 20.51 20.58 -11.48
N LEU A 365 19.52 19.69 -11.44
CA LEU A 365 19.74 18.24 -11.63
C LEU A 365 19.83 17.87 -13.11
N THR A 366 19.67 18.82 -14.02
CA THR A 366 19.62 18.59 -15.47
C THR A 366 20.86 17.87 -15.98
N TYR A 367 22.03 18.20 -15.40
CA TYR A 367 23.28 17.51 -15.69
C TYR A 367 23.15 16.01 -15.46
N PHE A 368 22.79 15.59 -14.24
CA PHE A 368 22.66 14.15 -13.91
C PHE A 368 21.57 13.45 -14.72
N LEU A 369 20.42 14.12 -14.93
CA LEU A 369 19.32 13.55 -15.71
C LEU A 369 19.74 13.30 -17.17
N ASN A 370 20.57 14.18 -17.74
CA ASN A 370 21.08 13.99 -19.09
C ASN A 370 22.13 12.91 -19.17
N GLU A 371 23.07 12.88 -18.22
CA GLU A 371 24.16 11.87 -18.16
C GLU A 371 23.62 10.46 -17.88
N LEU A 372 22.52 10.33 -17.14
CA LEU A 372 21.89 9.04 -16.83
C LEU A 372 21.01 8.50 -17.97
N LYS A 373 20.73 9.30 -19.00
CA LYS A 373 19.96 8.83 -20.17
C LYS A 373 20.74 7.74 -20.90
N GLY A 374 20.11 6.57 -21.03
CA GLY A 374 20.70 5.41 -21.73
C GLY A 374 21.53 4.48 -20.83
N ALA A 375 21.67 4.79 -19.54
CA ALA A 375 22.22 3.83 -18.58
C ALA A 375 21.18 2.73 -18.26
N ASP A 376 21.58 1.48 -18.37
CA ASP A 376 20.77 0.30 -18.04
C ASP A 376 21.63 -0.81 -17.40
N ASN A 377 21.04 -1.99 -17.15
CA ASN A 377 21.76 -3.13 -16.55
C ASN A 377 22.90 -3.67 -17.43
N ASN A 378 22.86 -3.44 -18.74
CA ASN A 378 23.87 -3.91 -19.69
C ASN A 378 24.94 -2.83 -19.93
N ASN A 379 24.61 -1.57 -19.67
CA ASN A 379 25.47 -0.40 -19.83
C ASN A 379 25.37 0.48 -18.58
N PRO A 380 26.04 0.09 -17.47
CA PRO A 380 25.96 0.83 -16.20
C PRO A 380 26.61 2.21 -16.36
N TRP A 381 26.00 3.19 -15.71
CA TRP A 381 26.56 4.53 -15.70
C TRP A 381 27.89 4.60 -14.98
N VAL A 382 28.84 5.28 -15.58
CA VAL A 382 30.17 5.53 -15.02
C VAL A 382 30.32 7.03 -14.76
N ILE A 383 30.91 7.40 -13.64
CA ILE A 383 31.11 8.81 -13.27
C ILE A 383 31.97 9.50 -14.34
N PRO A 384 31.44 10.54 -15.04
CA PRO A 384 32.20 11.26 -16.07
C PRO A 384 33.44 11.96 -15.50
N ASN A 385 34.55 11.94 -16.24
CA ASN A 385 35.77 12.58 -15.81
C ASN A 385 35.66 14.11 -15.65
N ASN A 386 34.74 14.74 -16.36
CA ASN A 386 34.49 16.18 -16.36
C ASN A 386 33.41 16.64 -15.35
N ILE A 387 33.00 15.77 -14.44
CA ILE A 387 32.00 16.13 -13.41
C ILE A 387 32.52 17.29 -12.53
N GLU A 388 31.71 18.28 -12.27
CA GLU A 388 32.01 19.38 -11.34
C GLU A 388 31.94 18.87 -9.89
N LYS A 389 33.03 18.17 -9.46
CA LYS A 389 33.07 17.38 -8.22
C LYS A 389 32.58 18.13 -6.99
N ASP A 390 33.05 19.40 -6.84
CA ASP A 390 32.80 20.23 -5.66
C ASP A 390 31.53 21.07 -5.74
N LYS A 391 30.78 21.00 -6.85
CA LYS A 391 29.52 21.75 -7.01
C LYS A 391 28.51 21.27 -5.98
N LEU A 392 28.01 22.20 -5.15
CA LEU A 392 27.05 21.91 -4.10
C LEU A 392 25.73 21.45 -4.72
N LEU A 393 25.24 20.29 -4.29
CA LEU A 393 23.94 19.79 -4.70
C LEU A 393 22.88 20.00 -3.61
N VAL A 394 23.19 19.63 -2.37
CA VAL A 394 22.25 19.72 -1.22
C VAL A 394 23.03 20.16 0.01
N SER A 395 22.40 21.02 0.80
CA SER A 395 22.86 21.33 2.16
C SER A 395 21.72 21.28 3.15
N PHE A 396 22.00 20.76 4.34
CA PHE A 396 21.06 20.74 5.47
C PHE A 396 21.87 20.70 6.78
N ASN A 397 21.49 21.53 7.75
CA ASN A 397 22.30 21.75 8.95
C ASN A 397 23.79 22.00 8.58
N ASN A 398 24.70 21.16 9.10
CA ASN A 398 26.14 21.23 8.82
C ASN A 398 26.62 20.27 7.73
N VAL A 399 25.69 19.55 7.08
CA VAL A 399 26.00 18.58 6.02
C VAL A 399 25.90 19.27 4.67
N LYS A 400 26.91 19.05 3.83
CA LYS A 400 26.94 19.48 2.43
C LYS A 400 27.22 18.27 1.57
N LEU A 401 26.37 18.04 0.58
CA LEU A 401 26.55 17.00 -0.44
C LEU A 401 26.82 17.67 -1.76
N ASN A 402 27.89 17.28 -2.42
CA ASN A 402 28.29 17.79 -3.72
C ASN A 402 27.92 16.81 -4.86
N TYR A 403 28.23 17.19 -6.10
CA TYR A 403 27.93 16.35 -7.26
C TYR A 403 28.67 15.00 -7.21
N LEU A 404 29.91 14.94 -6.71
CA LEU A 404 30.67 13.70 -6.58
C LEU A 404 30.02 12.75 -5.55
N ASP A 405 29.55 13.27 -4.41
CA ASP A 405 28.85 12.48 -3.40
C ASP A 405 27.61 11.81 -4.01
N PHE A 406 26.85 12.56 -4.79
CA PHE A 406 25.65 12.04 -5.45
C PHE A 406 25.98 11.04 -6.57
N ALA A 407 27.04 11.31 -7.35
CA ALA A 407 27.51 10.40 -8.38
C ALA A 407 27.94 9.05 -7.78
N ASN A 408 28.69 9.07 -6.68
CA ASN A 408 29.08 7.87 -5.95
C ASN A 408 27.85 7.12 -5.39
N TYR A 409 26.87 7.84 -4.87
CA TYR A 409 25.61 7.24 -4.42
C TYR A 409 24.88 6.52 -5.57
N ILE A 410 24.81 7.13 -6.74
CA ILE A 410 24.20 6.51 -7.93
C ILE A 410 24.94 5.22 -8.29
N VAL A 411 26.26 5.24 -8.44
CA VAL A 411 27.07 4.07 -8.82
C VAL A 411 26.92 2.94 -7.80
N ASN A 412 27.01 3.25 -6.51
CA ASN A 412 26.93 2.25 -5.44
C ASN A 412 25.54 1.62 -5.29
N ASN A 413 24.47 2.30 -5.74
CA ASN A 413 23.10 1.82 -5.66
C ASN A 413 22.56 1.30 -7.01
N ALA A 414 23.26 1.53 -8.12
CA ALA A 414 22.90 1.03 -9.45
C ALA A 414 22.78 -0.49 -9.51
N LEU A 415 23.66 -1.19 -8.79
CA LEU A 415 23.71 -2.64 -8.70
C LEU A 415 22.45 -3.26 -8.03
N ASN A 416 21.61 -2.45 -7.36
CA ASN A 416 20.45 -2.92 -6.59
C ASN A 416 19.10 -2.75 -7.31
N ASN A 417 19.06 -2.52 -8.63
CA ASN A 417 17.81 -2.33 -9.43
C ASN A 417 16.82 -1.28 -8.89
N GLN A 418 17.27 -0.28 -8.12
CA GLN A 418 16.43 0.74 -7.50
C GLN A 418 16.42 2.09 -8.23
N PHE A 419 17.01 2.20 -9.42
CA PHE A 419 17.11 3.46 -10.17
C PHE A 419 15.78 4.12 -10.52
N ILE A 420 14.70 3.34 -10.61
CA ILE A 420 13.39 3.85 -11.08
C ILE A 420 12.70 4.76 -10.05
N TYR A 421 13.19 4.82 -8.80
CA TYR A 421 12.49 5.51 -7.70
C TYR A 421 13.26 6.69 -7.08
N ILE A 422 14.41 7.10 -7.63
CA ILE A 422 15.20 8.18 -7.06
C ILE A 422 14.71 9.57 -7.52
N PHE A 423 13.99 9.64 -8.63
CA PHE A 423 13.41 10.89 -9.14
C PHE A 423 11.89 10.77 -9.23
N PRO A 424 11.15 11.73 -8.62
CA PRO A 424 9.68 11.77 -8.69
C PRO A 424 9.16 12.04 -10.09
#